data_ae79f0f19478e85a95b4351c5dd0b280
#
_entry.id   ae79f0f19478e85a95b4351c5dd0b280
#
_cell.length_a   1.000
_cell.length_b   1.000
_cell.length_c   1.000
_cell.angle_alpha   90.00
_cell.angle_beta   90.00
_cell.angle_gamma   90.00
#
_symmetry.space_group_name_H-M   'P 1'
#
loop_
_entity.id
_entity.type
_entity.pdbx_description
1 polymer ?
#
loop_
_entity_poly.entity_id
_entity_poly.type
_entity_poly.pdbx_seq_one_letter_code
_entity_poly.pdbx_strand_id
1 'polypeptide(L)'
;MKKILVIGGGAMGSAFTIPCIENKNIVTITEPYSKTFIRNLSSKNKFHSALKINLPKKLKFRKFSDNLLKEKFDLIVIALSLSGIDFIGKKLKFLKIKTSILVLTKGLKYEKRNKKILTISEQLKKNYNVSNISILKGPCLAKELARKNQTNVIVANKSIKKAKQISKMISTSYYLIEFSKDIIGIEVCSAIKNIYSMIIGAGQSLNASSNLFQKSVMEMKYLTKYFKGKDETTLGLAGVGDLYVSAAGGRNSKMGSYLGKGFTFKAAKKRFMPNDTVEGEQLAKEIAPFILKKVNKKKIPLMVSLLRTIITNKKLKIKV
;
A
#
# COMPACT_ATOMS: atom_id res chain seq x y z
N MET A 1 20.61 -18.08 -6.63
CA MET A 1 19.58 -18.24 -5.60
C MET A 1 19.78 -17.18 -4.53
N LYS A 2 18.76 -16.37 -4.22
CA LYS A 2 18.82 -15.24 -3.27
C LYS A 2 18.04 -15.54 -2.01
N LYS A 3 18.44 -14.96 -0.87
CA LYS A 3 17.74 -15.08 0.41
C LYS A 3 16.86 -13.84 0.64
N ILE A 4 15.55 -14.04 0.74
CA ILE A 4 14.56 -12.97 0.91
C ILE A 4 13.84 -13.14 2.24
N LEU A 5 13.80 -12.07 3.05
CA LEU A 5 13.00 -12.00 4.27
C LEU A 5 11.76 -11.14 4.01
N VAL A 6 10.57 -11.70 4.20
CA VAL A 6 9.31 -10.94 4.15
C VAL A 6 8.81 -10.71 5.58
N ILE A 7 8.68 -9.44 5.95
CA ILE A 7 8.17 -8.99 7.26
C ILE A 7 6.74 -8.51 7.09
N GLY A 8 5.80 -9.26 7.63
CA GLY A 8 4.36 -9.06 7.48
C GLY A 8 3.71 -10.25 6.80
N GLY A 9 2.97 -11.04 7.58
CA GLY A 9 2.29 -12.26 7.13
C GLY A 9 0.85 -12.04 6.69
N GLY A 10 0.41 -10.79 6.52
CA GLY A 10 -0.91 -10.47 5.95
C GLY A 10 -1.06 -10.94 4.50
N ALA A 11 -2.25 -10.75 3.93
CA ALA A 11 -2.57 -11.25 2.59
C ALA A 11 -1.54 -10.85 1.52
N MET A 12 -1.12 -9.57 1.48
CA MET A 12 -0.16 -9.10 0.47
C MET A 12 1.24 -9.66 0.70
N GLY A 13 1.77 -9.65 1.95
CA GLY A 13 3.09 -10.20 2.23
C GLY A 13 3.17 -11.69 1.94
N SER A 14 2.13 -12.45 2.29
CA SER A 14 2.05 -13.89 2.00
C SER A 14 1.93 -14.16 0.50
N ALA A 15 1.07 -13.44 -0.23
CA ALA A 15 0.95 -13.58 -1.68
C ALA A 15 2.27 -13.25 -2.41
N PHE A 16 2.99 -12.22 -1.96
CA PHE A 16 4.27 -11.81 -2.53
C PHE A 16 5.37 -12.89 -2.41
N THR A 17 5.27 -13.80 -1.44
CA THR A 17 6.24 -14.90 -1.31
C THR A 17 6.19 -15.87 -2.50
N ILE A 18 5.05 -15.95 -3.20
CA ILE A 18 4.83 -16.91 -4.29
C ILE A 18 5.75 -16.63 -5.48
N PRO A 19 5.70 -15.43 -6.13
CA PRO A 19 6.61 -15.13 -7.23
C PRO A 19 8.08 -15.17 -6.79
N CYS A 20 8.40 -14.81 -5.54
CA CYS A 20 9.77 -14.91 -5.03
C CYS A 20 10.28 -16.35 -5.01
N ILE A 21 9.45 -17.31 -4.57
CA ILE A 21 9.81 -18.74 -4.52
C ILE A 21 9.91 -19.32 -5.92
N GLU A 22 8.97 -18.98 -6.81
CA GLU A 22 9.00 -19.46 -8.20
C GLU A 22 10.24 -18.98 -8.95
N ASN A 23 10.71 -17.79 -8.63
CA ASN A 23 11.99 -17.27 -9.12
C ASN A 23 13.21 -17.87 -8.38
N LYS A 24 13.06 -19.08 -7.88
CA LYS A 24 14.11 -19.95 -7.29
C LYS A 24 14.84 -19.31 -6.10
N ASN A 25 14.18 -18.45 -5.31
CA ASN A 25 14.79 -17.87 -4.10
C ASN A 25 14.44 -18.68 -2.83
N ILE A 26 15.29 -18.54 -1.82
CA ILE A 26 14.99 -18.98 -0.45
C ILE A 26 14.20 -17.86 0.24
N VAL A 27 12.93 -18.11 0.53
CA VAL A 27 12.04 -17.09 1.13
C VAL A 27 11.69 -17.49 2.56
N THR A 28 11.92 -16.55 3.46
CA THR A 28 11.49 -16.64 4.86
C THR A 28 10.42 -15.57 5.09
N ILE A 29 9.31 -15.94 5.74
CA ILE A 29 8.27 -15.00 6.18
C ILE A 29 8.21 -14.95 7.69
N THR A 30 7.97 -13.76 8.24
CA THR A 30 7.80 -13.52 9.67
C THR A 30 6.70 -12.49 9.92
N GLU A 31 6.08 -12.57 11.11
CA GLU A 31 5.01 -11.66 11.53
C GLU A 31 5.29 -11.13 12.94
N PRO A 32 5.54 -9.82 13.12
CA PRO A 32 5.89 -9.27 14.42
C PRO A 32 4.71 -9.14 15.39
N TYR A 33 3.47 -9.05 14.90
CA TYR A 33 2.30 -8.72 15.72
C TYR A 33 1.42 -9.91 16.10
N SER A 34 1.58 -11.07 15.43
CA SER A 34 0.77 -12.26 15.70
C SER A 34 1.61 -13.52 15.79
N LYS A 35 1.86 -13.95 17.02
CA LYS A 35 2.53 -15.24 17.28
C LYS A 35 1.70 -16.44 16.79
N THR A 36 0.37 -16.35 16.94
CA THR A 36 -0.56 -17.40 16.50
C THR A 36 -0.59 -17.52 14.97
N PHE A 37 -0.44 -16.43 14.24
CA PHE A 37 -0.40 -16.43 12.79
C PHE A 37 0.73 -17.31 12.25
N ILE A 38 1.97 -17.11 12.71
CA ILE A 38 3.12 -17.93 12.29
C ILE A 38 2.93 -19.40 12.67
N ARG A 39 2.41 -19.69 13.87
CA ARG A 39 2.13 -21.05 14.32
C ARG A 39 1.09 -21.74 13.42
N ASN A 40 0.00 -21.06 13.10
CA ASN A 40 -1.03 -21.62 12.25
C ASN A 40 -0.56 -21.85 10.80
N LEU A 41 0.26 -20.95 10.26
CA LEU A 41 0.83 -21.10 8.92
C LEU A 41 1.94 -22.15 8.85
N SER A 42 2.63 -22.41 9.95
CA SER A 42 3.65 -23.48 10.01
C SER A 42 3.06 -24.89 10.13
N SER A 43 1.73 -25.01 10.30
CA SER A 43 1.03 -26.29 10.27
C SER A 43 1.20 -27.02 8.92
N LYS A 44 0.95 -28.34 8.89
CA LYS A 44 1.18 -29.20 7.69
C LYS A 44 0.60 -28.62 6.39
N ASN A 45 -0.55 -27.94 6.45
CA ASN A 45 -1.24 -27.46 5.25
C ASN A 45 -0.89 -26.04 4.84
N LYS A 46 -0.20 -25.25 5.68
CA LYS A 46 0.19 -23.85 5.40
C LYS A 46 -0.95 -22.98 4.83
N PHE A 47 -2.20 -23.26 5.23
CA PHE A 47 -3.39 -22.61 4.69
C PHE A 47 -3.49 -21.15 5.14
N HIS A 48 -3.61 -20.22 4.18
CA HIS A 48 -3.79 -18.79 4.44
C HIS A 48 -5.26 -18.40 4.26
N SER A 49 -5.98 -18.15 5.34
CA SER A 49 -7.44 -17.93 5.34
C SER A 49 -7.89 -16.73 4.46
N ALA A 50 -7.18 -15.60 4.50
CA ALA A 50 -7.53 -14.43 3.70
C ALA A 50 -7.27 -14.62 2.20
N LEU A 51 -6.31 -15.44 1.80
CA LEU A 51 -6.01 -15.78 0.40
C LEU A 51 -6.82 -16.97 -0.09
N LYS A 52 -7.30 -17.82 0.82
CA LYS A 52 -7.98 -19.10 0.55
C LYS A 52 -7.14 -20.06 -0.31
N ILE A 53 -5.85 -20.13 -0.01
CA ILE A 53 -4.89 -21.05 -0.66
C ILE A 53 -3.91 -21.64 0.37
N ASN A 54 -3.29 -22.74 0.01
CA ASN A 54 -2.11 -23.23 0.69
C ASN A 54 -0.86 -22.51 0.16
N LEU A 55 -0.03 -21.98 1.06
CA LEU A 55 1.21 -21.33 0.68
C LEU A 55 2.26 -22.37 0.23
N PRO A 56 3.25 -21.99 -0.59
CA PRO A 56 4.24 -22.91 -1.13
C PRO A 56 4.96 -23.73 -0.07
N LYS A 57 5.14 -25.05 -0.30
CA LYS A 57 5.83 -25.95 0.63
C LYS A 57 7.25 -25.48 1.00
N LYS A 58 7.96 -24.83 0.04
CA LYS A 58 9.33 -24.30 0.23
C LYS A 58 9.39 -23.02 1.06
N LEU A 59 8.24 -22.39 1.39
CA LEU A 59 8.21 -21.19 2.23
C LEU A 59 8.62 -21.53 3.67
N LYS A 60 9.59 -20.78 4.21
CA LYS A 60 10.06 -20.89 5.60
C LYS A 60 9.33 -19.93 6.50
N PHE A 61 8.77 -20.40 7.60
CA PHE A 61 8.11 -19.60 8.62
C PHE A 61 9.03 -19.49 9.84
N ARG A 62 9.31 -18.26 10.25
CA ARG A 62 10.17 -18.00 11.42
C ARG A 62 9.56 -16.94 12.34
N LYS A 63 9.71 -17.12 13.64
CA LYS A 63 9.32 -16.12 14.64
C LYS A 63 10.15 -14.85 14.43
N PHE A 64 9.50 -13.69 14.52
CA PHE A 64 10.18 -12.41 14.46
C PHE A 64 11.13 -12.24 15.65
N SER A 65 12.38 -11.88 15.38
CA SER A 65 13.40 -11.62 16.41
C SER A 65 14.51 -10.74 15.84
N ASP A 66 15.27 -10.11 16.72
CA ASP A 66 16.43 -9.32 16.34
C ASP A 66 17.52 -10.19 15.72
N ASN A 67 17.68 -11.45 16.17
CA ASN A 67 18.62 -12.40 15.58
C ASN A 67 18.23 -12.74 14.13
N LEU A 68 16.94 -12.92 13.83
CA LEU A 68 16.48 -13.13 12.46
C LEU A 68 16.83 -11.92 11.56
N LEU A 69 16.66 -10.69 12.05
CA LEU A 69 16.98 -9.50 11.28
C LEU A 69 18.50 -9.33 11.02
N LYS A 70 19.35 -9.86 11.89
CA LYS A 70 20.82 -9.80 11.75
C LYS A 70 21.36 -10.85 10.76
N GLU A 71 20.57 -11.85 10.39
CA GLU A 71 20.99 -12.85 9.40
C GLU A 71 21.24 -12.20 8.02
N LYS A 72 22.09 -12.81 7.23
CA LYS A 72 22.45 -12.33 5.91
C LYS A 72 21.33 -12.62 4.91
N PHE A 73 20.55 -11.59 4.57
CA PHE A 73 19.56 -11.58 3.48
C PHE A 73 20.04 -10.70 2.33
N ASP A 74 19.66 -11.06 1.11
CA ASP A 74 19.86 -10.22 -0.11
C ASP A 74 18.81 -9.13 -0.21
N LEU A 75 17.59 -9.40 0.31
CA LEU A 75 16.46 -8.48 0.28
C LEU A 75 15.60 -8.64 1.54
N ILE A 76 15.24 -7.54 2.18
CA ILE A 76 14.21 -7.48 3.22
C ILE A 76 12.99 -6.77 2.64
N VAL A 77 11.84 -7.42 2.71
CA VAL A 77 10.57 -6.91 2.22
C VAL A 77 9.69 -6.49 3.39
N ILE A 78 9.23 -5.24 3.41
CA ILE A 78 8.33 -4.71 4.43
C ILE A 78 6.91 -4.71 3.87
N ALA A 79 6.06 -5.59 4.42
CA ALA A 79 4.64 -5.75 4.04
C ALA A 79 3.71 -5.58 5.26
N LEU A 80 4.08 -4.68 6.15
CA LEU A 80 3.31 -4.33 7.36
C LEU A 80 2.23 -3.29 7.06
N SER A 81 1.33 -3.07 8.02
CA SER A 81 0.44 -1.90 8.01
C SER A 81 1.24 -0.61 8.22
N LEU A 82 0.63 0.56 7.91
CA LEU A 82 1.29 1.86 8.12
C LEU A 82 1.76 2.05 9.57
N SER A 83 0.98 1.60 10.55
CA SER A 83 1.34 1.64 11.98
C SER A 83 2.59 0.81 12.32
N GLY A 84 2.91 -0.19 11.51
CA GLY A 84 4.09 -1.03 11.71
C GLY A 84 5.41 -0.42 11.22
N ILE A 85 5.35 0.67 10.47
CA ILE A 85 6.55 1.30 9.89
C ILE A 85 7.46 1.89 10.98
N ASP A 86 6.89 2.53 12.00
CA ASP A 86 7.67 3.08 13.12
C ASP A 86 8.39 1.97 13.90
N PHE A 87 7.69 0.86 14.16
CA PHE A 87 8.27 -0.28 14.84
C PHE A 87 9.47 -0.87 14.06
N ILE A 88 9.25 -1.20 12.79
CA ILE A 88 10.32 -1.82 11.99
C ILE A 88 11.47 -0.84 11.72
N GLY A 89 11.19 0.44 11.53
CA GLY A 89 12.19 1.48 11.34
C GLY A 89 13.14 1.60 12.55
N LYS A 90 12.59 1.58 13.77
CA LYS A 90 13.38 1.57 15.03
C LYS A 90 14.29 0.33 15.07
N LYS A 91 13.78 -0.86 14.74
CA LYS A 91 14.55 -2.11 14.73
C LYS A 91 15.69 -2.07 13.69
N LEU A 92 15.40 -1.65 12.46
CA LEU A 92 16.39 -1.54 11.39
C LEU A 92 17.53 -0.55 11.76
N LYS A 93 17.19 0.59 12.38
CA LYS A 93 18.15 1.57 12.88
C LYS A 93 19.01 0.99 14.00
N PHE A 94 18.39 0.43 15.02
CA PHE A 94 19.06 -0.14 16.19
C PHE A 94 20.04 -1.25 15.79
N LEU A 95 19.64 -2.12 14.88
CA LEU A 95 20.47 -3.23 14.40
C LEU A 95 21.43 -2.83 13.28
N LYS A 96 21.44 -1.56 12.85
CA LYS A 96 22.30 -1.01 11.78
C LYS A 96 22.19 -1.81 10.45
N ILE A 97 20.98 -2.22 10.10
CA ILE A 97 20.72 -3.07 8.91
C ILE A 97 21.06 -2.29 7.64
N LYS A 98 21.96 -2.84 6.80
CA LYS A 98 22.40 -2.28 5.52
C LYS A 98 21.82 -3.00 4.29
N THR A 99 21.10 -4.10 4.50
CA THR A 99 20.45 -4.90 3.44
C THR A 99 19.49 -4.03 2.62
N SER A 100 19.36 -4.35 1.33
CA SER A 100 18.36 -3.69 0.46
C SER A 100 16.95 -3.91 1.00
N ILE A 101 16.16 -2.84 1.07
CA ILE A 101 14.79 -2.84 1.58
C ILE A 101 13.83 -2.64 0.41
N LEU A 102 12.78 -3.47 0.33
CA LEU A 102 11.64 -3.28 -0.57
C LEU A 102 10.38 -3.05 0.25
N VAL A 103 9.70 -1.93 0.02
CA VAL A 103 8.50 -1.55 0.80
C VAL A 103 7.24 -1.76 -0.05
N LEU A 104 6.35 -2.65 0.42
CA LEU A 104 5.03 -2.88 -0.15
C LEU A 104 3.96 -2.05 0.53
N THR A 105 4.16 -1.68 1.80
CA THR A 105 3.22 -0.89 2.61
C THR A 105 2.80 0.39 1.90
N LYS A 106 1.49 0.66 1.87
CA LYS A 106 0.90 1.89 1.31
C LYS A 106 0.54 2.86 2.43
N GLY A 107 0.68 4.16 2.19
CA GLY A 107 0.27 5.20 3.12
C GLY A 107 1.18 6.42 3.13
N LEU A 108 0.72 7.44 3.83
CA LEU A 108 1.43 8.70 4.11
C LEU A 108 1.33 8.96 5.60
N LYS A 109 2.32 9.61 6.18
CA LYS A 109 2.38 9.94 7.60
C LYS A 109 2.39 11.44 7.83
N TYR A 110 1.52 11.93 8.69
CA TYR A 110 1.57 13.33 9.14
C TYR A 110 2.55 13.49 10.30
N GLU A 111 3.63 14.18 10.08
CA GLU A 111 4.63 14.52 11.09
C GLU A 111 4.21 15.81 11.80
N LYS A 112 3.65 15.69 13.00
CA LYS A 112 3.09 16.82 13.76
C LYS A 112 4.14 17.90 14.06
N ARG A 113 5.36 17.48 14.43
CA ARG A 113 6.45 18.39 14.82
C ARG A 113 6.79 19.39 13.72
N ASN A 114 6.96 18.92 12.50
CA ASN A 114 7.35 19.74 11.34
C ASN A 114 6.16 20.13 10.46
N LYS A 115 4.94 19.75 10.85
CA LYS A 115 3.69 20.01 10.11
C LYS A 115 3.80 19.62 8.63
N LYS A 116 4.36 18.43 8.35
CA LYS A 116 4.60 17.91 6.99
C LYS A 116 3.98 16.53 6.80
N ILE A 117 3.68 16.19 5.56
CA ILE A 117 3.39 14.80 5.15
C ILE A 117 4.71 14.16 4.73
N LEU A 118 4.97 12.96 5.20
CA LEU A 118 6.07 12.12 4.78
C LEU A 118 5.55 10.89 4.07
N THR A 119 6.21 10.50 2.99
CA THR A 119 6.06 9.16 2.43
C THR A 119 6.75 8.14 3.34
N ILE A 120 6.47 6.85 3.16
CA ILE A 120 7.08 5.80 3.98
C ILE A 120 8.60 5.77 3.78
N SER A 121 9.07 5.94 2.54
CA SER A 121 10.51 6.00 2.25
C SER A 121 11.19 7.19 2.91
N GLU A 122 10.54 8.36 2.93
CA GLU A 122 11.06 9.54 3.64
C GLU A 122 11.07 9.31 5.16
N GLN A 123 10.03 8.71 5.71
CA GLN A 123 9.96 8.37 7.14
C GLN A 123 11.08 7.41 7.54
N LEU A 124 11.27 6.33 6.80
CA LEU A 124 12.35 5.37 7.06
C LEU A 124 13.72 6.01 6.94
N LYS A 125 13.93 6.85 5.93
CA LYS A 125 15.22 7.54 5.74
C LYS A 125 15.50 8.60 6.80
N LYS A 126 14.55 9.52 7.04
CA LYS A 126 14.76 10.68 7.94
C LYS A 126 14.77 10.28 9.41
N ASN A 127 13.79 9.46 9.82
CA ASN A 127 13.58 9.16 11.25
C ASN A 127 14.44 7.99 11.71
N TYR A 128 14.78 7.07 10.80
CA TYR A 128 15.45 5.82 11.17
C TYR A 128 16.77 5.59 10.43
N ASN A 129 17.20 6.54 9.58
CA ASN A 129 18.46 6.46 8.81
C ASN A 129 18.59 5.16 8.00
N VAL A 130 17.47 4.63 7.51
CA VAL A 130 17.46 3.45 6.64
C VAL A 130 17.86 3.87 5.23
N SER A 131 18.84 3.21 4.68
CA SER A 131 19.31 3.40 3.30
C SER A 131 18.80 2.29 2.37
N ASN A 132 19.16 2.38 1.08
CA ASN A 132 18.85 1.34 0.08
C ASN A 132 17.36 0.93 0.00
N ILE A 133 16.47 1.92 0.09
CA ILE A 133 15.02 1.70 0.03
C ILE A 133 14.56 1.70 -1.43
N SER A 134 13.80 0.68 -1.79
CA SER A 134 12.99 0.60 -3.01
C SER A 134 11.54 0.45 -2.64
N ILE A 135 10.64 0.94 -3.51
CA ILE A 135 9.20 0.90 -3.30
C ILE A 135 8.58 0.06 -4.40
N LEU A 136 7.65 -0.83 -4.04
CA LEU A 136 6.87 -1.60 -4.99
C LEU A 136 5.40 -1.23 -4.85
N LYS A 137 4.79 -0.74 -5.94
CA LYS A 137 3.40 -0.33 -6.02
C LYS A 137 2.78 -0.72 -7.35
N GLY A 138 1.48 -0.51 -7.47
CA GLY A 138 0.71 -0.78 -8.68
C GLY A 138 -0.54 -1.58 -8.39
N PRO A 139 -1.32 -1.91 -9.44
CA PRO A 139 -2.53 -2.71 -9.36
C PRO A 139 -2.17 -4.15 -8.99
N CYS A 140 -2.35 -4.51 -7.74
CA CYS A 140 -2.03 -5.85 -7.26
C CYS A 140 -3.00 -6.25 -6.15
N LEU A 141 -3.96 -7.11 -6.50
CA LEU A 141 -4.83 -7.76 -5.53
C LEU A 141 -4.16 -9.03 -5.01
N ALA A 142 -4.00 -9.14 -3.68
CA ALA A 142 -3.29 -10.26 -3.08
C ALA A 142 -3.84 -11.64 -3.47
N LYS A 143 -5.17 -11.76 -3.64
CA LYS A 143 -5.80 -13.02 -4.07
C LYS A 143 -5.48 -13.36 -5.51
N GLU A 144 -5.40 -12.38 -6.40
CA GLU A 144 -5.05 -12.58 -7.81
C GLU A 144 -3.59 -12.96 -7.96
N LEU A 145 -2.70 -12.23 -7.29
CA LEU A 145 -1.28 -12.58 -7.24
C LEU A 145 -1.07 -14.00 -6.71
N ALA A 146 -1.81 -14.36 -5.65
CA ALA A 146 -1.73 -15.71 -5.06
C ALA A 146 -2.20 -16.82 -6.01
N ARG A 147 -3.09 -16.49 -6.95
CA ARG A 147 -3.57 -17.39 -8.02
C ARG A 147 -2.73 -17.31 -9.31
N LYS A 148 -1.65 -16.53 -9.28
CA LYS A 148 -0.74 -16.31 -10.41
C LYS A 148 -1.41 -15.62 -11.60
N ASN A 149 -2.44 -14.81 -11.35
CA ASN A 149 -3.02 -13.98 -12.40
C ASN A 149 -2.01 -12.93 -12.83
N GLN A 150 -2.03 -12.59 -14.11
CA GLN A 150 -1.13 -11.57 -14.65
C GLN A 150 -1.27 -10.26 -13.86
N THR A 151 -0.14 -9.77 -13.37
CA THR A 151 -0.06 -8.60 -12.51
C THR A 151 1.15 -7.76 -12.90
N ASN A 152 0.90 -6.52 -13.26
CA ASN A 152 1.93 -5.56 -13.59
C ASN A 152 2.10 -4.58 -12.43
N VAL A 153 3.33 -4.43 -11.94
CA VAL A 153 3.66 -3.51 -10.84
C VAL A 153 4.91 -2.72 -11.16
N ILE A 154 5.17 -1.68 -10.38
CA ILE A 154 6.31 -0.81 -10.59
C ILE A 154 7.24 -0.83 -9.38
N VAL A 155 8.55 -1.02 -9.62
CA VAL A 155 9.59 -0.84 -8.62
C VAL A 155 10.24 0.53 -8.81
N ALA A 156 10.12 1.37 -7.78
CA ALA A 156 10.75 2.69 -7.76
C ALA A 156 12.02 2.68 -6.90
N ASN A 157 13.12 3.19 -7.47
CA ASN A 157 14.38 3.44 -6.79
C ASN A 157 15.11 4.59 -7.49
N LYS A 158 15.89 5.40 -6.77
CA LYS A 158 16.72 6.45 -7.38
C LYS A 158 17.71 5.90 -8.42
N SER A 159 18.16 4.65 -8.22
CA SER A 159 19.00 3.90 -9.17
C SER A 159 18.18 2.85 -9.91
N ILE A 160 17.99 3.02 -11.21
CA ILE A 160 17.32 2.00 -12.06
C ILE A 160 18.09 0.66 -12.03
N LYS A 161 19.40 0.68 -11.89
CA LYS A 161 20.21 -0.54 -11.72
C LYS A 161 19.76 -1.35 -10.51
N LYS A 162 19.51 -0.67 -9.36
CA LYS A 162 18.99 -1.34 -8.15
C LYS A 162 17.56 -1.84 -8.34
N ALA A 163 16.69 -1.07 -8.98
CA ALA A 163 15.35 -1.52 -9.30
C ALA A 163 15.35 -2.79 -10.17
N LYS A 164 16.19 -2.83 -11.22
CA LYS A 164 16.39 -4.01 -12.06
C LYS A 164 16.96 -5.22 -11.30
N GLN A 165 17.88 -5.00 -10.35
CA GLN A 165 18.39 -6.08 -9.49
C GLN A 165 17.28 -6.71 -8.63
N ILE A 166 16.38 -5.90 -8.06
CA ILE A 166 15.23 -6.39 -7.29
C ILE A 166 14.26 -7.13 -8.22
N SER A 167 13.95 -6.57 -9.39
CA SER A 167 13.08 -7.22 -10.37
C SER A 167 13.56 -8.63 -10.71
N LYS A 168 14.86 -8.82 -10.97
CA LYS A 168 15.44 -10.16 -11.22
C LYS A 168 15.19 -11.17 -10.11
N MET A 169 14.93 -10.71 -8.88
CA MET A 169 14.62 -11.61 -7.75
C MET A 169 13.13 -11.96 -7.63
N ILE A 170 12.23 -11.15 -8.21
CA ILE A 170 10.79 -11.27 -7.93
C ILE A 170 9.91 -11.40 -9.19
N SER A 171 10.45 -11.13 -10.39
CA SER A 171 9.70 -11.18 -11.64
C SER A 171 9.46 -12.63 -12.08
N THR A 172 8.27 -12.90 -12.62
CA THR A 172 7.86 -14.17 -13.22
C THR A 172 7.11 -13.90 -14.53
N SER A 173 6.64 -14.94 -15.22
CA SER A 173 5.83 -14.80 -16.43
C SER A 173 4.49 -14.08 -16.20
N TYR A 174 3.97 -14.10 -14.97
CA TYR A 174 2.73 -13.43 -14.58
C TYR A 174 2.91 -12.22 -13.66
N TYR A 175 4.11 -12.00 -13.09
CA TYR A 175 4.40 -10.86 -12.22
C TYR A 175 5.45 -9.97 -12.87
N LEU A 176 4.97 -9.01 -13.64
CA LEU A 176 5.78 -8.16 -14.51
C LEU A 176 6.14 -6.85 -13.81
N ILE A 177 7.38 -6.39 -13.98
CA ILE A 177 7.93 -5.26 -13.24
C ILE A 177 8.33 -4.13 -14.18
N GLU A 178 7.71 -2.98 -14.01
CA GLU A 178 8.17 -1.71 -14.55
C GLU A 178 9.10 -0.97 -13.57
N PHE A 179 9.78 0.07 -14.06
CA PHE A 179 10.78 0.81 -13.26
C PHE A 179 10.51 2.30 -13.27
N SER A 180 10.77 2.95 -12.13
CA SER A 180 10.71 4.40 -12.00
C SER A 180 11.81 4.95 -11.11
N LYS A 181 12.22 6.20 -11.35
CA LYS A 181 13.04 6.99 -10.42
C LYS A 181 12.18 7.86 -9.50
N ASP A 182 10.89 8.03 -9.79
CA ASP A 182 9.97 8.86 -9.04
C ASP A 182 9.37 8.11 -7.83
N ILE A 183 10.19 7.96 -6.79
CA ILE A 183 9.77 7.29 -5.55
C ILE A 183 8.60 8.04 -4.91
N ILE A 184 8.67 9.37 -4.86
CA ILE A 184 7.66 10.20 -4.17
C ILE A 184 6.32 10.10 -4.90
N GLY A 185 6.30 10.31 -6.22
CA GLY A 185 5.06 10.21 -7.00
C GLY A 185 4.41 8.84 -6.88
N ILE A 186 5.18 7.77 -6.96
CA ILE A 186 4.71 6.39 -6.80
C ILE A 186 4.07 6.16 -5.41
N GLU A 187 4.70 6.64 -4.34
CA GLU A 187 4.15 6.48 -2.98
C GLU A 187 2.90 7.33 -2.76
N VAL A 188 2.91 8.59 -3.22
CA VAL A 188 1.77 9.50 -3.10
C VAL A 188 0.56 8.95 -3.86
N CYS A 189 0.72 8.62 -5.15
CA CYS A 189 -0.38 8.08 -5.97
C CYS A 189 -0.99 6.83 -5.33
N SER A 190 -0.15 5.86 -4.96
CA SER A 190 -0.62 4.60 -4.39
C SER A 190 -1.28 4.74 -3.01
N ALA A 191 -1.00 5.81 -2.28
CA ALA A 191 -1.66 6.10 -1.02
C ALA A 191 -3.02 6.78 -1.26
N ILE A 192 -3.04 7.91 -1.97
CA ILE A 192 -4.26 8.73 -2.13
C ILE A 192 -5.34 8.07 -2.99
N LYS A 193 -4.97 7.12 -3.87
CA LYS A 193 -5.94 6.36 -4.66
C LYS A 193 -7.02 5.67 -3.80
N ASN A 194 -6.71 5.30 -2.55
CA ASN A 194 -7.67 4.68 -1.63
C ASN A 194 -8.78 5.65 -1.22
N ILE A 195 -8.48 6.94 -1.11
CA ILE A 195 -9.46 8.00 -0.88
C ILE A 195 -10.30 8.20 -2.13
N TYR A 196 -9.66 8.30 -3.30
CA TYR A 196 -10.37 8.53 -4.56
C TYR A 196 -11.20 7.33 -5.00
N SER A 197 -10.78 6.11 -4.74
CA SER A 197 -11.63 4.93 -5.00
C SER A 197 -12.92 4.94 -4.15
N MET A 198 -12.90 5.53 -2.95
CA MET A 198 -14.09 5.74 -2.14
C MET A 198 -15.00 6.81 -2.77
N ILE A 199 -14.41 7.89 -3.31
CA ILE A 199 -15.14 8.95 -4.02
C ILE A 199 -15.82 8.39 -5.27
N ILE A 200 -15.11 7.63 -6.09
CA ILE A 200 -15.64 6.99 -7.30
C ILE A 200 -16.77 6.03 -6.96
N GLY A 201 -16.60 5.22 -5.91
CA GLY A 201 -17.65 4.33 -5.42
C GLY A 201 -18.91 5.04 -4.94
N ALA A 202 -18.83 6.34 -4.61
CA ALA A 202 -20.00 7.13 -4.23
C ALA A 202 -20.88 7.53 -5.42
N GLY A 203 -20.40 7.39 -6.65
CA GLY A 203 -21.21 7.50 -7.86
C GLY A 203 -22.26 6.40 -7.90
N GLN A 204 -23.54 6.78 -8.03
CA GLN A 204 -24.66 5.83 -8.00
C GLN A 204 -25.00 5.26 -9.38
N SER A 205 -24.29 5.68 -10.41
CA SER A 205 -24.38 5.18 -11.78
C SER A 205 -23.00 5.12 -12.43
N LEU A 206 -22.86 4.40 -13.54
CA LEU A 206 -21.60 4.34 -14.29
C LEU A 206 -21.19 5.72 -14.81
N ASN A 207 -22.14 6.51 -15.33
CA ASN A 207 -21.86 7.86 -15.81
C ASN A 207 -21.36 8.78 -14.70
N ALA A 208 -22.00 8.77 -13.51
CA ALA A 208 -21.54 9.53 -12.36
C ALA A 208 -20.16 9.07 -11.89
N SER A 209 -19.94 7.75 -11.80
CA SER A 209 -18.65 7.18 -11.40
C SER A 209 -17.54 7.52 -12.41
N SER A 210 -17.83 7.55 -13.71
CA SER A 210 -16.87 7.95 -14.76
C SER A 210 -16.44 9.41 -14.59
N ASN A 211 -17.38 10.34 -14.35
CA ASN A 211 -17.06 11.74 -14.07
C ASN A 211 -16.20 11.87 -12.80
N LEU A 212 -16.59 11.17 -11.72
CA LEU A 212 -15.81 11.17 -10.48
C LEU A 212 -14.41 10.56 -10.67
N PHE A 213 -14.28 9.53 -11.53
CA PHE A 213 -12.98 8.95 -11.88
C PHE A 213 -12.09 9.98 -12.57
N GLN A 214 -12.59 10.63 -13.62
CA GLN A 214 -11.84 11.66 -14.36
C GLN A 214 -11.40 12.79 -13.43
N LYS A 215 -12.32 13.36 -12.63
CA LYS A 215 -11.99 14.44 -11.67
C LYS A 215 -11.00 13.96 -10.60
N SER A 216 -11.11 12.70 -10.13
CA SER A 216 -10.18 12.10 -9.18
C SER A 216 -8.76 12.03 -9.73
N VAL A 217 -8.60 11.65 -11.00
CA VAL A 217 -7.29 11.61 -11.67
C VAL A 217 -6.67 13.00 -11.74
N MET A 218 -7.47 14.03 -12.04
CA MET A 218 -6.98 15.42 -12.07
C MET A 218 -6.53 15.92 -10.70
N GLU A 219 -7.29 15.63 -9.64
CA GLU A 219 -6.88 15.97 -8.27
C GLU A 219 -5.64 15.18 -7.83
N MET A 220 -5.56 13.88 -8.17
CA MET A 220 -4.37 13.05 -7.90
C MET A 220 -3.15 13.62 -8.59
N LYS A 221 -3.25 14.04 -9.85
CA LYS A 221 -2.17 14.67 -10.60
C LYS A 221 -1.68 15.95 -9.89
N TYR A 222 -2.61 16.81 -9.47
CA TYR A 222 -2.29 18.02 -8.70
C TYR A 222 -1.57 17.69 -7.38
N LEU A 223 -2.09 16.72 -6.60
CA LEU A 223 -1.50 16.36 -5.32
C LEU A 223 -0.12 15.71 -5.47
N THR A 224 0.06 14.86 -6.48
CA THR A 224 1.35 14.23 -6.77
C THR A 224 2.42 15.28 -7.03
N LYS A 225 2.10 16.27 -7.87
CA LYS A 225 2.99 17.41 -8.13
C LYS A 225 3.22 18.28 -6.88
N TYR A 226 2.17 18.54 -6.09
CA TYR A 226 2.26 19.28 -4.83
C TYR A 226 3.25 18.67 -3.86
N PHE A 227 3.28 17.34 -3.77
CA PHE A 227 4.24 16.59 -2.94
C PHE A 227 5.59 16.33 -3.63
N LYS A 228 5.87 17.00 -4.75
CA LYS A 228 7.14 16.91 -5.50
C LYS A 228 7.38 15.56 -6.19
N GLY A 229 6.34 14.77 -6.45
CA GLY A 229 6.34 13.69 -7.41
C GLY A 229 6.10 14.22 -8.83
N LYS A 230 6.37 13.39 -9.82
CA LYS A 230 6.06 13.71 -11.21
C LYS A 230 4.57 13.49 -11.47
N ASP A 231 3.93 14.45 -12.12
CA ASP A 231 2.51 14.36 -12.41
C ASP A 231 2.18 13.26 -13.44
N GLU A 232 3.09 12.95 -14.36
CA GLU A 232 2.95 11.83 -15.29
C GLU A 232 2.85 10.48 -14.55
N THR A 233 3.47 10.34 -13.37
CA THR A 233 3.38 9.11 -12.56
C THR A 233 1.93 8.76 -12.20
N THR A 234 1.05 9.77 -12.15
CA THR A 234 -0.39 9.55 -11.88
C THR A 234 -1.07 8.77 -13.00
N LEU A 235 -0.62 8.90 -14.24
CA LEU A 235 -1.20 8.20 -15.39
C LEU A 235 -0.71 6.76 -15.54
N GLY A 236 0.31 6.37 -14.78
CA GLY A 236 0.90 5.03 -14.80
C GLY A 236 0.23 4.04 -13.83
N LEU A 237 0.90 2.88 -13.67
CA LEU A 237 0.42 1.76 -12.84
C LEU A 237 0.15 2.14 -11.38
N ALA A 238 0.98 2.98 -10.74
CA ALA A 238 0.80 3.36 -9.35
C ALA A 238 -0.33 4.38 -9.12
N GLY A 239 -0.76 5.08 -10.17
CA GLY A 239 -1.86 6.06 -10.15
C GLY A 239 -3.14 5.46 -10.72
N VAL A 240 -3.42 5.75 -12.01
CA VAL A 240 -4.65 5.34 -12.70
C VAL A 240 -4.85 3.83 -12.69
N GLY A 241 -3.79 3.03 -12.92
CA GLY A 241 -3.90 1.58 -12.91
C GLY A 241 -4.38 1.03 -11.56
N ASP A 242 -3.74 1.45 -10.45
CA ASP A 242 -4.12 1.00 -9.09
C ASP A 242 -5.46 1.62 -8.64
N LEU A 243 -5.80 2.83 -9.12
CA LEU A 243 -7.10 3.46 -8.91
C LEU A 243 -8.23 2.67 -9.56
N TYR A 244 -8.06 2.27 -10.83
CA TYR A 244 -9.03 1.47 -11.57
C TYR A 244 -9.39 0.19 -10.83
N VAL A 245 -8.39 -0.63 -10.48
CA VAL A 245 -8.59 -1.88 -9.75
C VAL A 245 -9.27 -1.65 -8.40
N SER A 246 -8.93 -0.54 -7.71
CA SER A 246 -9.51 -0.23 -6.40
C SER A 246 -10.95 0.29 -6.50
N ALA A 247 -11.29 0.99 -7.58
CA ALA A 247 -12.64 1.47 -7.84
C ALA A 247 -13.58 0.36 -8.31
N ALA A 248 -13.06 -0.60 -9.07
CA ALA A 248 -13.84 -1.69 -9.67
C ALA A 248 -14.46 -2.70 -8.67
N GLY A 249 -14.13 -2.63 -7.37
CA GLY A 249 -14.72 -3.55 -6.38
C GLY A 249 -13.97 -3.65 -5.06
N GLY A 250 -13.05 -2.72 -4.80
CA GLY A 250 -12.29 -2.68 -3.55
C GLY A 250 -13.12 -2.26 -2.33
N ARG A 251 -12.62 -2.56 -1.12
CA ARG A 251 -13.29 -2.18 0.15
C ARG A 251 -13.53 -0.67 0.27
N ASN A 252 -12.64 0.16 -0.26
CA ASN A 252 -12.83 1.60 -0.28
C ASN A 252 -13.98 2.00 -1.20
N SER A 253 -14.07 1.44 -2.42
CA SER A 253 -15.18 1.67 -3.34
C SER A 253 -16.50 1.22 -2.75
N LYS A 254 -16.56 0.04 -2.13
CA LYS A 254 -17.74 -0.46 -1.42
C LYS A 254 -18.19 0.50 -0.31
N MET A 255 -17.27 1.01 0.51
CA MET A 255 -17.59 2.05 1.50
C MET A 255 -18.16 3.31 0.82
N GLY A 256 -17.53 3.74 -0.27
CA GLY A 256 -18.00 4.88 -1.08
C GLY A 256 -19.45 4.71 -1.54
N SER A 257 -19.83 3.53 -2.02
CA SER A 257 -21.21 3.23 -2.43
C SER A 257 -22.22 3.48 -1.29
N TYR A 258 -21.91 3.09 -0.05
CA TYR A 258 -22.78 3.40 1.07
C TYR A 258 -22.82 4.90 1.40
N LEU A 259 -21.69 5.60 1.29
CA LEU A 259 -21.66 7.05 1.48
C LEU A 259 -22.51 7.77 0.43
N GLY A 260 -22.43 7.34 -0.84
CA GLY A 260 -23.25 7.86 -1.93
C GLY A 260 -24.76 7.63 -1.73
N LYS A 261 -25.13 6.53 -1.06
CA LYS A 261 -26.52 6.24 -0.64
C LYS A 261 -26.98 7.06 0.58
N GLY A 262 -26.16 8.01 1.06
CA GLY A 262 -26.51 8.90 2.15
C GLY A 262 -26.23 8.39 3.55
N PHE A 263 -25.55 7.24 3.71
CA PHE A 263 -25.09 6.80 5.03
C PHE A 263 -23.91 7.64 5.51
N THR A 264 -23.80 7.87 6.83
CA THR A 264 -22.55 8.39 7.41
C THR A 264 -21.50 7.28 7.45
N PHE A 265 -20.21 7.66 7.54
CA PHE A 265 -19.13 6.67 7.57
C PHE A 265 -19.30 5.65 8.72
N LYS A 266 -19.56 6.13 9.94
CA LYS A 266 -19.73 5.25 11.11
C LYS A 266 -20.93 4.32 10.96
N ALA A 267 -22.06 4.81 10.45
CA ALA A 267 -23.26 4.00 10.21
C ALA A 267 -23.01 2.92 9.16
N ALA A 268 -22.39 3.27 8.02
CA ALA A 268 -22.03 2.33 6.97
C ALA A 268 -21.04 1.26 7.47
N LYS A 269 -20.01 1.69 8.22
CA LYS A 269 -19.01 0.79 8.80
C LYS A 269 -19.62 -0.23 9.75
N LYS A 270 -20.47 0.23 10.69
CA LYS A 270 -21.13 -0.63 11.67
C LYS A 270 -22.09 -1.63 11.02
N ARG A 271 -22.91 -1.17 10.06
CA ARG A 271 -24.00 -1.96 9.48
C ARG A 271 -23.54 -2.94 8.40
N PHE A 272 -22.64 -2.52 7.51
CA PHE A 272 -22.34 -3.26 6.27
C PHE A 272 -20.90 -3.77 6.16
N MET A 273 -19.97 -3.22 6.95
CA MET A 273 -18.55 -3.53 6.85
C MET A 273 -17.87 -3.66 8.23
N PRO A 274 -18.49 -4.35 9.24
CA PRO A 274 -17.95 -4.35 10.62
C PRO A 274 -16.53 -4.89 10.71
N ASN A 275 -16.19 -5.90 9.92
CA ASN A 275 -14.91 -6.60 9.94
C ASN A 275 -13.92 -6.14 8.85
N ASP A 276 -14.34 -5.23 7.96
CA ASP A 276 -13.49 -4.78 6.85
C ASP A 276 -12.57 -3.63 7.29
N THR A 277 -11.30 -3.70 6.95
CA THR A 277 -10.39 -2.54 7.06
C THR A 277 -10.59 -1.63 5.84
N VAL A 278 -10.91 -0.36 6.07
CA VAL A 278 -11.05 0.68 5.04
C VAL A 278 -9.81 1.56 5.08
N GLU A 279 -8.82 1.25 4.26
CA GLU A 279 -7.52 1.95 4.26
C GLU A 279 -7.66 3.45 3.96
N GLY A 280 -8.62 3.82 3.11
CA GLY A 280 -8.92 5.21 2.78
C GLY A 280 -9.35 6.04 3.99
N GLU A 281 -10.06 5.45 4.96
CA GLU A 281 -10.41 6.13 6.22
C GLU A 281 -9.17 6.45 7.06
N GLN A 282 -8.32 5.44 7.25
CA GLN A 282 -7.11 5.59 8.06
C GLN A 282 -6.21 6.69 7.46
N LEU A 283 -6.01 6.65 6.15
CA LEU A 283 -5.26 7.66 5.45
C LEU A 283 -5.92 9.04 5.54
N ALA A 284 -7.24 9.12 5.34
CA ALA A 284 -7.98 10.39 5.42
C ALA A 284 -7.79 11.06 6.79
N LYS A 285 -7.92 10.31 7.89
CA LYS A 285 -7.69 10.82 9.25
C LYS A 285 -6.24 11.28 9.46
N GLU A 286 -5.28 10.55 8.90
CA GLU A 286 -3.86 10.85 9.04
C GLU A 286 -3.47 12.15 8.32
N ILE A 287 -3.94 12.35 7.07
CA ILE A 287 -3.49 13.48 6.24
C ILE A 287 -4.37 14.73 6.33
N ALA A 288 -5.61 14.62 6.82
CA ALA A 288 -6.55 15.71 6.84
C ALA A 288 -6.05 16.96 7.58
N PRO A 289 -5.36 16.87 8.75
CA PRO A 289 -4.84 18.05 9.45
C PRO A 289 -3.92 18.90 8.57
N PHE A 290 -3.18 18.27 7.68
CA PHE A 290 -2.31 18.95 6.73
C PHE A 290 -3.09 19.44 5.50
N ILE A 291 -3.80 18.52 4.82
CA ILE A 291 -4.49 18.82 3.56
C ILE A 291 -5.46 19.98 3.71
N LEU A 292 -6.30 19.96 4.76
CA LEU A 292 -7.31 20.99 4.98
C LEU A 292 -6.74 22.37 5.35
N LYS A 293 -5.48 22.43 5.83
CA LYS A 293 -4.83 23.69 6.23
C LYS A 293 -3.88 24.23 5.18
N LYS A 294 -3.17 23.37 4.44
CA LYS A 294 -2.01 23.76 3.63
C LYS A 294 -2.21 23.64 2.12
N VAL A 295 -3.14 22.80 1.68
CA VAL A 295 -3.37 22.58 0.25
C VAL A 295 -4.51 23.47 -0.26
N ASN A 296 -4.40 23.95 -1.50
CA ASN A 296 -5.46 24.76 -2.12
C ASN A 296 -6.73 23.89 -2.33
N LYS A 297 -7.75 24.17 -1.53
CA LYS A 297 -9.00 23.40 -1.50
C LYS A 297 -9.79 23.48 -2.82
N LYS A 298 -9.64 24.57 -3.59
CA LYS A 298 -10.30 24.74 -4.89
C LYS A 298 -9.73 23.78 -5.95
N LYS A 299 -8.49 23.30 -5.76
CA LYS A 299 -7.84 22.35 -6.66
C LYS A 299 -8.11 20.87 -6.31
N ILE A 300 -8.71 20.59 -5.14
CA ILE A 300 -8.98 19.25 -4.64
C ILE A 300 -10.35 19.14 -3.95
N PRO A 301 -11.44 19.64 -4.58
CA PRO A 301 -12.76 19.69 -3.94
C PRO A 301 -13.30 18.31 -3.55
N LEU A 302 -13.04 17.26 -4.32
CA LEU A 302 -13.47 15.89 -4.01
C LEU A 302 -12.77 15.36 -2.75
N MET A 303 -11.45 15.49 -2.69
CA MET A 303 -10.66 15.12 -1.51
C MET A 303 -11.18 15.85 -0.27
N VAL A 304 -11.35 17.17 -0.35
CA VAL A 304 -11.83 18.00 0.78
C VAL A 304 -13.19 17.53 1.26
N SER A 305 -14.12 17.24 0.34
CA SER A 305 -15.46 16.75 0.67
C SER A 305 -15.39 15.45 1.45
N LEU A 306 -14.62 14.45 0.96
CA LEU A 306 -14.51 13.16 1.64
C LEU A 306 -13.77 13.28 2.98
N LEU A 307 -12.69 14.05 3.07
CA LEU A 307 -11.97 14.27 4.33
C LEU A 307 -12.90 14.85 5.41
N ARG A 308 -13.69 15.87 5.06
CA ARG A 308 -14.67 16.46 5.97
C ARG A 308 -15.73 15.45 6.39
N THR A 309 -16.28 14.68 5.45
CA THR A 309 -17.25 13.60 5.71
C THR A 309 -16.74 12.60 6.75
N ILE A 310 -15.51 12.13 6.59
CA ILE A 310 -14.90 11.14 7.50
C ILE A 310 -14.63 11.73 8.88
N ILE A 311 -14.08 12.97 8.95
CA ILE A 311 -13.70 13.59 10.23
C ILE A 311 -14.93 14.00 11.04
N THR A 312 -15.93 14.61 10.41
CA THR A 312 -17.13 15.11 11.09
C THR A 312 -18.23 14.06 11.18
N ASN A 313 -18.06 12.91 10.53
CA ASN A 313 -19.07 11.85 10.39
C ASN A 313 -20.41 12.36 9.83
N LYS A 314 -20.39 13.34 8.94
CA LYS A 314 -21.56 13.85 8.24
C LYS A 314 -21.78 13.07 6.93
N LYS A 315 -22.97 13.21 6.32
CA LYS A 315 -23.26 12.66 4.99
C LYS A 315 -22.33 13.27 3.94
N LEU A 316 -21.94 12.45 2.97
CA LEU A 316 -21.09 12.90 1.87
C LEU A 316 -21.87 13.86 0.95
N LYS A 317 -21.28 15.01 0.66
CA LYS A 317 -21.81 15.98 -0.29
C LYS A 317 -20.76 16.18 -1.39
N ILE A 318 -20.99 15.60 -2.56
CA ILE A 318 -20.17 15.82 -3.76
C ILE A 318 -21.05 16.50 -4.80
N LYS A 319 -20.56 17.62 -5.35
CA LYS A 319 -21.13 18.20 -6.57
C LYS A 319 -20.51 17.44 -7.74
N VAL A 320 -21.30 16.60 -8.38
CA VAL A 320 -20.91 15.80 -9.55
C VAL A 320 -20.86 16.67 -10.79
#